data_92511ba946763ecca901e667e6bc3ed0
#
_entry.id   92511ba946763ecca901e667e6bc3ed0
#
_cell.length_a   1.000
_cell.length_b   1.000
_cell.length_c   1.000
_cell.angle_alpha   90.00
_cell.angle_beta   90.00
_cell.angle_gamma   90.00
#
_symmetry.space_group_name_H-M   'P 1'
#
loop_
_entity.id
_entity.type
_entity.pdbx_description
1 polymer ?
#
loop_
_entity_poly.entity_id
_entity_poly.type
_entity_poly.pdbx_seq_one_letter_code
_entity_poly.pdbx_strand_id
1 'polypeptide(L)'
;MEILTNIIVEYLKHNKRLCVPKLGTFIVKQSSGDIIFSDLMRNDDGVLRSLLMASGVKELEASGIIDRYVFEVRHAISSEGRMVIDGFGEFSADRNNTITFVAKHTVTPRPQPVATES
;
A
#
# COMPACT_ATOMS: atom_id res chain seq x y z
N MET A 1 -11.32 5.17 0.00
CA MET A 1 -10.86 3.78 0.22
C MET A 1 -10.15 3.60 1.54
N GLU A 2 -10.73 4.18 2.57
CA GLU A 2 -10.09 4.14 3.88
C GLU A 2 -9.94 2.73 4.42
N ILE A 3 -10.95 1.87 4.18
CA ILE A 3 -10.88 0.51 4.68
C ILE A 3 -9.68 -0.23 4.10
N LEU A 4 -9.44 -0.08 2.81
CA LEU A 4 -8.33 -0.78 2.17
C LEU A 4 -6.98 -0.23 2.64
N THR A 5 -6.85 1.08 2.73
CA THR A 5 -5.63 1.69 3.24
C THR A 5 -5.33 1.22 4.66
N ASN A 6 -6.34 1.19 5.53
CA ASN A 6 -6.14 0.74 6.90
C ASN A 6 -5.68 -0.71 6.96
N ILE A 7 -6.26 -1.56 6.12
CA ILE A 7 -5.88 -2.96 6.06
C ILE A 7 -4.43 -3.11 5.60
N ILE A 8 -4.04 -2.37 4.57
CA ILE A 8 -2.67 -2.41 4.06
C ILE A 8 -1.69 -1.98 5.14
N VAL A 9 -1.95 -0.86 5.79
CA VAL A 9 -1.05 -0.32 6.82
C VAL A 9 -0.92 -1.30 7.98
N GLU A 10 -2.04 -1.82 8.47
CA GLU A 10 -2.01 -2.76 9.59
C GLU A 10 -1.24 -4.03 9.24
N TYR A 11 -1.46 -4.55 8.05
CA TYR A 11 -0.79 -5.77 7.63
C TYR A 11 0.73 -5.56 7.55
N LEU A 12 1.16 -4.41 7.03
CA LEU A 12 2.58 -4.14 6.85
C LEU A 12 3.31 -3.88 8.17
N LYS A 13 2.58 -3.66 9.25
CA LYS A 13 3.20 -3.55 10.58
C LYS A 13 3.77 -4.89 11.04
N HIS A 14 3.22 -5.99 10.54
CA HIS A 14 3.56 -7.33 11.01
C HIS A 14 4.07 -8.24 9.91
N ASN A 15 4.09 -7.77 8.67
CA ASN A 15 4.48 -8.59 7.53
C ASN A 15 5.39 -7.80 6.62
N LYS A 16 6.22 -8.52 5.85
CA LYS A 16 7.27 -7.89 5.06
C LYS A 16 6.80 -7.32 3.75
N ARG A 17 5.70 -7.82 3.21
CA ARG A 17 5.21 -7.35 1.92
C ARG A 17 3.73 -7.69 1.75
N LEU A 18 3.10 -6.94 0.86
CA LEU A 18 1.70 -7.16 0.51
C LEU A 18 1.50 -6.78 -0.94
N CYS A 19 0.98 -7.73 -1.72
CA CYS A 19 0.69 -7.49 -3.13
C CYS A 19 -0.70 -6.90 -3.30
N VAL A 20 -0.78 -5.82 -4.09
CA VAL A 20 -2.05 -5.28 -4.57
C VAL A 20 -2.16 -5.76 -6.02
N PRO A 21 -3.08 -6.68 -6.33
CA PRO A 21 -3.16 -7.26 -7.67
C PRO A 21 -3.29 -6.18 -8.74
N LYS A 22 -2.57 -6.36 -9.84
CA LYS A 22 -2.58 -5.47 -11.00
C LYS A 22 -1.95 -4.11 -10.75
N LEU A 23 -1.48 -3.84 -9.54
CA LEU A 23 -0.83 -2.57 -9.23
C LEU A 23 0.63 -2.77 -8.87
N GLY A 24 0.93 -3.59 -7.88
CA GLY A 24 2.29 -3.84 -7.43
C GLY A 24 2.33 -4.35 -6.01
N THR A 25 3.52 -4.38 -5.43
CA THR A 25 3.73 -4.93 -4.11
C THR A 25 4.43 -3.92 -3.20
N PHE A 26 3.84 -3.70 -2.03
CA PHE A 26 4.48 -2.93 -0.97
C PHE A 26 5.47 -3.85 -0.24
N ILE A 27 6.66 -3.34 0.03
CA ILE A 27 7.72 -4.09 0.69
C ILE A 27 8.25 -3.24 1.84
N VAL A 28 8.35 -3.84 3.02
CA VAL A 28 8.88 -3.16 4.20
C VAL A 28 10.33 -3.54 4.38
N LYS A 29 11.20 -2.55 4.38
CA LYS A 29 12.62 -2.78 4.65
C LYS A 29 12.79 -3.07 6.13
N GLN A 30 13.37 -4.20 6.44
CA GLN A 30 13.47 -4.64 7.83
C GLN A 30 14.41 -3.79 8.66
N SER A 31 15.43 -3.25 8.04
CA SER A 31 16.42 -2.46 8.79
C SER A 31 15.89 -1.12 9.24
N SER A 32 14.98 -0.52 8.47
CA SER A 32 14.52 0.85 8.74
C SER A 32 13.02 0.97 8.93
N GLY A 33 12.25 -0.03 8.52
CA GLY A 33 10.80 0.05 8.54
C GLY A 33 10.23 0.87 7.39
N ASP A 34 11.07 1.31 6.46
CA ASP A 34 10.60 2.06 5.30
C ASP A 34 9.80 1.18 4.37
N ILE A 35 8.78 1.76 3.76
CA ILE A 35 7.96 1.07 2.78
C ILE A 35 8.43 1.48 1.39
N ILE A 36 8.74 0.49 0.57
CA ILE A 36 9.03 0.70 -0.84
C ILE A 36 7.97 -0.01 -1.65
N PHE A 37 7.91 0.26 -2.95
CA PHE A 37 6.87 -0.28 -3.81
C PHE A 37 7.50 -0.73 -5.12
N SER A 38 7.12 -1.94 -5.57
CA SER A 38 7.56 -2.46 -6.86
C SER A 38 6.34 -2.74 -7.73
N ASP A 39 6.24 -2.04 -8.86
CA ASP A 39 5.12 -2.27 -9.78
C ASP A 39 5.38 -3.45 -10.71
N LEU A 40 6.54 -4.09 -10.57
CA LEU A 40 6.85 -5.30 -11.31
C LEU A 40 6.27 -6.55 -10.67
N MET A 41 5.97 -6.49 -9.37
CA MET A 41 5.48 -7.65 -8.62
C MET A 41 3.97 -7.52 -8.44
N ARG A 42 3.24 -7.98 -9.45
CA ARG A 42 1.78 -7.78 -9.52
C ARG A 42 0.98 -9.08 -9.47
N ASN A 43 1.62 -10.18 -9.17
CA ASN A 43 0.93 -11.47 -9.12
C ASN A 43 -0.03 -11.51 -7.94
N ASP A 44 -1.27 -11.88 -8.23
CA ASP A 44 -2.30 -11.99 -7.21
C ASP A 44 -2.09 -13.25 -6.38
N ASP A 45 -1.71 -13.07 -5.14
CA ASP A 45 -1.54 -14.18 -4.20
C ASP A 45 -2.77 -14.36 -3.30
N GLY A 46 -3.80 -13.55 -3.50
CA GLY A 46 -5.04 -13.67 -2.75
C GLY A 46 -5.01 -13.11 -1.34
N VAL A 47 -3.88 -12.60 -0.89
CA VAL A 47 -3.73 -12.16 0.50
C VAL A 47 -4.62 -10.95 0.78
N LEU A 48 -4.57 -9.94 -0.08
CA LEU A 48 -5.36 -8.72 0.16
C LEU A 48 -6.85 -9.01 0.17
N ARG A 49 -7.32 -9.85 -0.76
CA ARG A 49 -8.72 -10.25 -0.77
C ARG A 49 -9.10 -10.99 0.50
N SER A 50 -8.22 -11.90 0.95
CA SER A 50 -8.46 -12.63 2.20
C SER A 50 -8.54 -11.71 3.41
N LEU A 51 -7.71 -10.68 3.43
CA LEU A 51 -7.74 -9.71 4.54
C LEU A 51 -9.05 -8.94 4.56
N LEU A 52 -9.54 -8.55 3.38
CA LEU A 52 -10.84 -7.89 3.28
C LEU A 52 -11.96 -8.80 3.76
N MET A 53 -11.92 -10.07 3.33
CA MET A 53 -12.94 -11.03 3.74
C MET A 53 -12.89 -11.27 5.25
N ALA A 54 -11.70 -11.30 5.84
CA ALA A 54 -11.55 -11.45 7.28
C ALA A 54 -12.12 -10.26 8.03
N SER A 55 -12.21 -9.10 7.41
CA SER A 55 -12.80 -7.92 8.03
C SER A 55 -14.33 -7.87 7.89
N GLY A 56 -14.92 -8.87 7.21
CA GLY A 56 -16.36 -8.96 7.08
C GLY A 56 -16.90 -8.69 5.68
N VAL A 57 -16.01 -8.45 4.72
CA VAL A 57 -16.42 -8.15 3.34
C VAL A 57 -16.60 -9.46 2.58
N LYS A 58 -17.66 -9.56 1.79
CA LYS A 58 -17.90 -10.75 0.97
C LYS A 58 -16.90 -10.82 -0.18
N GLU A 59 -16.64 -12.03 -0.66
CA GLU A 59 -15.62 -12.27 -1.67
C GLU A 59 -15.78 -11.40 -2.91
N LEU A 60 -16.97 -11.35 -3.47
CA LEU A 60 -17.21 -10.56 -4.67
C LEU A 60 -17.01 -9.08 -4.42
N GLU A 61 -17.45 -8.61 -3.27
CA GLU A 61 -17.30 -7.23 -2.88
C GLU A 61 -15.83 -6.89 -2.65
N ALA A 62 -15.08 -7.82 -2.06
CA ALA A 62 -13.64 -7.62 -1.83
C ALA A 62 -12.90 -7.43 -3.14
N SER A 63 -13.21 -8.26 -4.13
CA SER A 63 -12.59 -8.12 -5.46
C SER A 63 -12.92 -6.77 -6.07
N GLY A 64 -14.15 -6.30 -5.93
CA GLY A 64 -14.55 -5.00 -6.44
C GLY A 64 -13.84 -3.85 -5.75
N ILE A 65 -13.64 -3.95 -4.44
CA ILE A 65 -12.91 -2.93 -3.70
C ILE A 65 -11.46 -2.82 -4.18
N ILE A 66 -10.82 -3.97 -4.40
CA ILE A 66 -9.44 -3.98 -4.90
C ILE A 66 -9.38 -3.39 -6.30
N ASP A 67 -10.27 -3.80 -7.19
CA ASP A 67 -10.27 -3.28 -8.56
C ASP A 67 -10.49 -1.78 -8.60
N ARG A 68 -11.38 -1.27 -7.76
CA ARG A 68 -11.63 0.16 -7.69
C ARG A 68 -10.41 0.91 -7.17
N TYR A 69 -9.75 0.35 -6.17
CA TYR A 69 -8.54 0.98 -5.62
C TYR A 69 -7.46 1.11 -6.70
N VAL A 70 -7.23 0.03 -7.44
CA VAL A 70 -6.24 0.03 -8.51
C VAL A 70 -6.62 1.06 -9.58
N PHE A 71 -7.90 1.10 -9.95
CA PHE A 71 -8.38 2.06 -10.94
C PHE A 71 -8.14 3.49 -10.46
N GLU A 72 -8.46 3.78 -9.20
CA GLU A 72 -8.32 5.14 -8.67
C GLU A 72 -6.87 5.58 -8.62
N VAL A 73 -5.97 4.68 -8.23
CA VAL A 73 -4.55 5.01 -8.20
C VAL A 73 -4.05 5.31 -9.62
N ARG A 74 -4.37 4.44 -10.57
CA ARG A 74 -3.91 4.64 -11.95
C ARG A 74 -4.53 5.87 -12.58
N HIS A 75 -5.80 6.14 -12.29
CA HIS A 75 -6.48 7.31 -12.82
C HIS A 75 -5.88 8.59 -12.26
N ALA A 76 -5.62 8.65 -10.96
CA ALA A 76 -5.05 9.83 -10.34
C ALA A 76 -3.65 10.11 -10.88
N ILE A 77 -2.84 9.06 -11.05
CA ILE A 77 -1.51 9.20 -11.62
C ILE A 77 -1.59 9.71 -13.05
N SER A 78 -2.53 9.17 -13.84
CA SER A 78 -2.68 9.56 -15.24
C SER A 78 -3.17 10.99 -15.39
N SER A 79 -4.09 11.43 -14.54
CA SER A 79 -4.70 12.75 -14.68
C SER A 79 -3.97 13.83 -13.88
N GLU A 80 -3.38 13.50 -12.74
CA GLU A 80 -2.76 14.49 -11.86
C GLU A 80 -1.29 14.23 -11.57
N GLY A 81 -0.77 13.11 -12.04
CA GLY A 81 0.63 12.75 -11.85
C GLY A 81 0.93 12.09 -10.52
N ARG A 82 -0.02 12.07 -9.60
CA ARG A 82 0.20 11.50 -8.28
C ARG A 82 -1.12 11.25 -7.57
N MET A 83 -1.04 10.43 -6.52
CA MET A 83 -2.18 10.22 -5.62
C MET A 83 -1.66 10.20 -4.18
N VAL A 84 -2.11 11.15 -3.38
CA VAL A 84 -1.74 11.25 -1.98
C VAL A 84 -2.73 10.46 -1.15
N ILE A 85 -2.21 9.62 -0.25
CA ILE A 85 -3.03 8.87 0.69
C ILE A 85 -2.65 9.35 2.09
N ASP A 86 -3.59 10.05 2.72
CA ASP A 86 -3.35 10.66 4.02
C ASP A 86 -2.90 9.63 5.04
N GLY A 87 -1.83 9.96 5.75
CA GLY A 87 -1.30 9.10 6.80
C GLY A 87 -0.51 7.90 6.29
N PHE A 88 -0.38 7.73 4.97
CA PHE A 88 0.32 6.59 4.42
C PHE A 88 1.45 7.02 3.49
N GLY A 89 1.15 7.74 2.43
CA GLY A 89 2.18 8.15 1.49
C GLY A 89 1.62 8.66 0.18
N GLU A 90 2.43 8.59 -0.85
CA GLU A 90 2.10 9.15 -2.15
C GLU A 90 2.54 8.23 -3.27
N PHE A 91 1.61 7.90 -4.15
CA PHE A 91 1.92 7.23 -5.41
C PHE A 91 2.23 8.26 -6.48
N SER A 92 3.16 7.94 -7.36
CA SER A 92 3.45 8.75 -8.55
C SER A 92 4.01 7.86 -9.63
N ALA A 93 4.31 8.44 -10.79
CA ALA A 93 4.95 7.71 -11.88
C ALA A 93 6.23 8.44 -12.25
N ASP A 94 7.26 7.67 -12.55
CA ASP A 94 8.51 8.25 -13.01
C ASP A 94 8.47 8.45 -14.54
N ARG A 95 9.61 8.79 -15.14
CA ARG A 95 9.69 9.07 -16.56
C ARG A 95 9.29 7.89 -17.43
N ASN A 96 9.44 6.69 -16.91
CA ASN A 96 9.16 5.46 -17.66
C ASN A 96 7.74 4.94 -17.39
N ASN A 97 6.89 5.75 -16.75
CA ASN A 97 5.55 5.35 -16.30
C ASN A 97 5.57 4.23 -15.28
N THR A 98 6.69 4.05 -14.59
CA THR A 98 6.78 3.10 -13.50
C THR A 98 6.13 3.71 -12.27
N ILE A 99 5.19 2.98 -11.68
CA ILE A 99 4.51 3.47 -10.48
C ILE A 99 5.45 3.36 -9.30
N THR A 100 5.60 4.45 -8.59
CA THR A 100 6.44 4.54 -7.40
C THR A 100 5.61 4.96 -6.21
N PHE A 101 6.14 4.73 -5.03
CA PHE A 101 5.44 5.09 -3.79
C PHE A 101 6.46 5.60 -2.79
N VAL A 102 6.14 6.72 -2.16
CA VAL A 102 6.97 7.29 -1.09
C VAL A 102 6.11 7.33 0.17
N ALA A 103 6.53 6.60 1.19
CA ALA A 103 5.81 6.58 2.46
C ALA A 103 6.08 7.86 3.22
N LYS A 104 5.04 8.40 3.82
CA LYS A 104 5.19 9.58 4.68
C LYS A 104 5.79 9.20 6.02
N HIS A 105 5.44 8.01 6.50
CA HIS A 105 5.91 7.52 7.79
C HIS A 105 6.33 6.08 7.63
N THR A 106 7.25 5.63 8.46
CA THR A 106 7.53 4.21 8.53
C THR A 106 6.34 3.54 9.23
N VAL A 107 6.05 2.29 8.86
CA VAL A 107 4.98 1.55 9.54
C VAL A 107 5.43 1.03 10.89
N THR A 108 6.71 0.89 11.09
CA THR A 108 7.26 0.43 12.37
C THR A 108 7.19 1.58 13.36
N PRO A 109 6.47 1.45 14.46
CA PRO A 109 6.44 2.52 15.46
C PRO A 109 7.83 2.75 15.99
N ARG A 110 8.29 3.99 15.96
CA ARG A 110 9.58 4.33 16.54
C ARG A 110 9.37 4.48 18.02
N PRO A 111 10.12 3.82 18.76
CA PRO A 111 10.06 4.08 20.19
C PRO A 111 10.50 5.47 20.44
N GLN A 112 10.40 6.12 20.36
CA GLN A 112 10.85 6.91 20.31
C GLN A 112 11.38 7.48 20.91
N PRO A 113 11.97 7.09 20.54
CA PRO A 113 12.61 7.50 20.90
C PRO A 113 12.73 8.11 21.30
N VAL A 114 12.79 8.37 21.41
CA VAL A 114 13.13 8.49 21.75
C VAL A 114 13.37 9.06 21.90
N ALA A 115 13.44 9.43 22.15
CA ALA A 115 13.83 9.55 22.21
C ALA A 115 14.30 9.92 22.13
N THR A 116 14.41 10.08 22.24
CA THR A 116 14.95 10.02 22.08
C THR A 116 15.31 10.39 21.86
N GLU A 117 15.27 10.69 22.01
CA GLU A 117 15.62 10.67 21.71
C GLU A 117 15.86 10.98 21.53
N SER A 118 15.89 11.54 21.62
CA SER A 118 16.19 11.38 21.37
C SER A 118 16.17 11.39 21.21
#